data_ab0030d3ad2b024d0c172c52b58aba10
#
_entry.id   ab0030d3ad2b024d0c172c52b58aba10
#
_cell.length_a   1.000
_cell.length_b   1.000
_cell.length_c   1.000
_cell.angle_alpha   90.00
_cell.angle_beta   90.00
_cell.angle_gamma   90.00
#
_symmetry.space_group_name_H-M   'P 1'
#
loop_
_entity.id
_entity.type
_entity.pdbx_description
1 polymer ?
#
loop_
_entity_poly.entity_id
_entity_poly.type
_entity_poly.pdbx_seq_one_letter_code
_entity_poly.pdbx_strand_id
1 'polypeptide(L)'
;MKTINLTENLDKVQDKINYQFDNLDLLLQAFTRSSYSTQYGGENNEVLEFIGDRVLDYFVIKIIADKFGFMKEQSDYYDEDNDLNQFCIIANKNEADFTELKKQIVSNKTLAKCIDRLGFAKYMYLGDSDIDNNVATQEKVKADLFESIIGAITIDCDWNQDYIQNSIENMLKIDKFLANINTEEERPEKFKEENAVNTLKELAEHGKCSMPEYDEYNEQIRLNDGRIMWQCTCTVRSWGIQKTTYGISKKVAKKYSAYLVLCEHYNIKNEFEKV
;
A
#
# COMPACT_ATOMS: atom_id res chain seq x y z
N MET A 1 23.28 -0.01 -23.45
CA MET A 1 22.06 0.77 -23.81
C MET A 1 22.54 2.13 -24.34
N LYS A 2 22.06 2.64 -25.49
CA LYS A 2 22.47 4.01 -25.90
C LYS A 2 21.84 5.00 -24.94
N THR A 3 22.66 5.77 -24.25
CA THR A 3 22.19 6.90 -23.42
C THR A 3 21.55 7.95 -24.32
N ILE A 4 20.31 8.29 -24.04
CA ILE A 4 19.60 9.38 -24.77
C ILE A 4 19.91 10.67 -24.04
N ASN A 5 20.20 11.72 -24.78
CA ASN A 5 20.53 13.02 -24.20
C ASN A 5 19.34 13.57 -23.39
N LEU A 6 19.54 13.74 -22.08
CA LEU A 6 18.53 14.29 -21.17
C LEU A 6 18.17 15.74 -21.54
N THR A 7 19.15 16.55 -21.92
CA THR A 7 18.92 17.98 -22.22
C THR A 7 17.95 18.22 -23.38
N GLU A 8 17.82 17.26 -24.30
CA GLU A 8 16.84 17.32 -25.39
C GLU A 8 15.43 16.84 -24.98
N ASN A 9 15.28 16.34 -23.75
CA ASN A 9 14.04 15.72 -23.26
C ASN A 9 13.59 16.27 -21.90
N LEU A 10 14.12 17.40 -21.46
CA LEU A 10 13.82 17.98 -20.14
C LEU A 10 12.32 18.20 -19.93
N ASP A 11 11.63 18.81 -20.90
CA ASP A 11 10.19 19.06 -20.79
C ASP A 11 9.39 17.75 -20.59
N LYS A 12 9.73 16.70 -21.36
CA LYS A 12 9.08 15.39 -21.23
C LYS A 12 9.32 14.72 -19.89
N VAL A 13 10.50 14.94 -19.29
CA VAL A 13 10.85 14.40 -17.98
C VAL A 13 10.09 15.17 -16.90
N GLN A 14 10.10 16.50 -16.96
CA GLN A 14 9.37 17.37 -16.04
C GLN A 14 7.84 17.10 -16.06
N ASP A 15 7.25 16.96 -17.25
CA ASP A 15 5.83 16.62 -17.41
C ASP A 15 5.49 15.28 -16.72
N LYS A 16 6.35 14.27 -16.84
CA LYS A 16 6.16 12.96 -16.20
C LYS A 16 6.34 12.99 -14.69
N ILE A 17 7.22 13.86 -14.19
CA ILE A 17 7.42 14.11 -12.76
C ILE A 17 6.23 14.90 -12.20
N ASN A 18 5.56 15.70 -13.02
CA ASN A 18 4.57 16.73 -12.65
C ASN A 18 5.20 17.85 -11.82
N TYR A 19 6.42 18.29 -12.22
CA TYR A 19 7.14 19.38 -11.61
C TYR A 19 8.01 20.10 -12.65
N GLN A 20 8.00 21.43 -12.63
CA GLN A 20 8.85 22.28 -13.47
C GLN A 20 9.95 22.86 -12.61
N PHE A 21 11.20 22.57 -12.96
CA PHE A 21 12.36 23.04 -12.24
C PHE A 21 12.69 24.49 -12.57
N ASP A 22 12.90 25.30 -11.55
CA ASP A 22 13.49 26.64 -11.68
C ASP A 22 14.99 26.55 -12.00
N ASN A 23 15.66 25.56 -11.37
CA ASN A 23 17.07 25.26 -11.62
C ASN A 23 17.23 23.89 -12.28
N LEU A 24 17.37 23.86 -13.60
CA LEU A 24 17.54 22.63 -14.38
C LEU A 24 18.84 21.87 -14.06
N ASP A 25 19.86 22.52 -13.48
CA ASP A 25 21.09 21.85 -13.08
C ASP A 25 20.85 20.82 -11.97
N LEU A 26 19.87 21.07 -11.07
CA LEU A 26 19.46 20.08 -10.07
C LEU A 26 18.84 18.85 -10.71
N LEU A 27 18.03 19.02 -11.75
CA LEU A 27 17.47 17.88 -12.49
C LEU A 27 18.59 17.10 -13.21
N LEU A 28 19.54 17.77 -13.84
CA LEU A 28 20.69 17.12 -14.49
C LEU A 28 21.54 16.36 -13.46
N GLN A 29 21.80 16.98 -12.31
CA GLN A 29 22.54 16.36 -11.20
C GLN A 29 21.85 15.08 -10.69
N ALA A 30 20.51 15.08 -10.55
CA ALA A 30 19.76 13.90 -10.12
C ALA A 30 19.96 12.71 -11.06
N PHE A 31 20.17 12.93 -12.34
CA PHE A 31 20.43 11.88 -13.33
C PHE A 31 21.93 11.54 -13.50
N THR A 32 22.83 12.20 -12.79
CA THR A 32 24.27 12.02 -12.93
C THR A 32 24.81 11.11 -11.82
N ARG A 33 25.28 9.92 -12.17
CA ARG A 33 25.90 9.00 -11.21
C ARG A 33 27.36 9.37 -10.90
N SER A 34 27.83 8.94 -9.72
CA SER A 34 29.21 9.16 -9.28
C SER A 34 30.26 8.58 -10.25
N SER A 35 29.97 7.50 -10.96
CA SER A 35 30.84 6.96 -12.00
C SER A 35 31.07 7.94 -13.15
N TYR A 36 30.02 8.69 -13.54
CA TYR A 36 30.11 9.74 -14.57
C TYR A 36 30.92 10.93 -14.07
N SER A 37 30.59 11.46 -12.89
CA SER A 37 31.27 12.63 -12.34
C SER A 37 32.76 12.34 -12.04
N THR A 38 33.09 11.13 -11.64
CA THR A 38 34.48 10.69 -11.44
C THR A 38 35.27 10.70 -12.76
N GLN A 39 34.64 10.32 -13.87
CA GLN A 39 35.28 10.21 -15.17
C GLN A 39 35.32 11.54 -15.94
N TYR A 40 34.26 12.33 -15.87
CA TYR A 40 34.05 13.51 -16.70
C TYR A 40 33.99 14.83 -15.92
N GLY A 41 33.98 14.74 -14.57
CA GLY A 41 33.81 15.90 -13.70
C GLY A 41 32.35 16.26 -13.46
N GLY A 42 32.15 17.26 -12.60
CA GLY A 42 30.82 17.75 -12.21
C GLY A 42 30.29 17.09 -10.94
N GLU A 43 29.12 17.55 -10.51
CA GLU A 43 28.43 17.01 -9.33
C GLU A 43 27.63 15.75 -9.67
N ASN A 44 27.43 14.89 -8.69
CA ASN A 44 26.66 13.66 -8.82
C ASN A 44 25.41 13.65 -7.93
N ASN A 45 24.65 12.57 -8.03
CA ASN A 45 23.35 12.44 -7.39
C ASN A 45 23.36 11.95 -5.92
N GLU A 46 24.49 11.58 -5.35
CA GLU A 46 24.55 10.90 -4.04
C GLU A 46 23.97 11.77 -2.89
N VAL A 47 24.21 13.08 -2.89
CA VAL A 47 23.64 13.98 -1.88
C VAL A 47 22.14 14.16 -2.09
N LEU A 48 21.69 14.23 -3.33
CA LEU A 48 20.25 14.32 -3.67
C LEU A 48 19.53 13.01 -3.31
N GLU A 49 20.14 11.84 -3.56
CA GLU A 49 19.65 10.53 -3.11
C GLU A 49 19.45 10.52 -1.60
N PHE A 50 20.47 10.92 -0.83
CA PHE A 50 20.39 10.96 0.63
C PHE A 50 19.25 11.83 1.15
N ILE A 51 19.04 13.02 0.57
CA ILE A 51 17.94 13.92 0.92
C ILE A 51 16.61 13.29 0.52
N GLY A 52 16.53 12.81 -0.70
CA GLY A 52 15.30 12.26 -1.28
C GLY A 52 14.79 11.01 -0.57
N ASP A 53 15.65 10.10 -0.12
CA ASP A 53 15.30 8.94 0.69
C ASP A 53 14.54 9.37 1.96
N ARG A 54 15.04 10.37 2.70
CA ARG A 54 14.40 10.86 3.93
C ARG A 54 13.09 11.59 3.68
N VAL A 55 13.06 12.40 2.63
CA VAL A 55 11.86 13.14 2.22
C VAL A 55 10.79 12.16 1.74
N LEU A 56 11.15 11.18 0.93
CA LEU A 56 10.25 10.14 0.44
C LEU A 56 9.62 9.36 1.61
N ASP A 57 10.44 8.92 2.57
CA ASP A 57 9.98 8.24 3.78
C ASP A 57 8.94 9.07 4.55
N TYR A 58 9.21 10.37 4.75
CA TYR A 58 8.29 11.28 5.43
C TYR A 58 6.96 11.43 4.70
N PHE A 59 6.98 11.72 3.40
CA PHE A 59 5.75 11.93 2.65
C PHE A 59 4.94 10.65 2.45
N VAL A 60 5.59 9.50 2.29
CA VAL A 60 4.87 8.22 2.24
C VAL A 60 4.15 7.95 3.55
N ILE A 61 4.79 8.18 4.71
CA ILE A 61 4.14 8.07 6.02
C ILE A 61 2.95 9.04 6.11
N LYS A 62 3.13 10.30 5.71
CA LYS A 62 2.05 11.31 5.70
C LYS A 62 0.87 10.85 4.85
N ILE A 63 1.11 10.41 3.61
CA ILE A 63 0.06 9.97 2.67
C ILE A 63 -0.70 8.75 3.21
N ILE A 64 -0.01 7.75 3.76
CA ILE A 64 -0.68 6.56 4.32
C ILE A 64 -1.43 6.91 5.61
N ALA A 65 -0.92 7.83 6.43
CA ALA A 65 -1.61 8.31 7.63
C ALA A 65 -2.88 9.09 7.26
N ASP A 66 -2.83 9.96 6.25
CA ASP A 66 -4.00 10.69 5.75
C ASP A 66 -5.07 9.75 5.15
N LYS A 67 -4.66 8.60 4.57
CA LYS A 67 -5.60 7.64 3.97
C LYS A 67 -6.24 6.68 4.97
N PHE A 68 -5.51 6.24 5.97
CA PHE A 68 -5.93 5.20 6.92
C PHE A 68 -6.14 5.72 8.33
N GLY A 69 -5.69 6.92 8.64
CA GLY A 69 -5.91 7.62 9.89
C GLY A 69 -7.00 8.68 9.74
N PHE A 70 -7.73 8.93 10.81
CA PHE A 70 -8.63 10.06 10.92
C PHE A 70 -8.61 10.62 12.33
N MET A 71 -8.80 11.94 12.41
CA MET A 71 -8.97 12.61 13.70
C MET A 71 -10.44 12.44 14.11
N LYS A 72 -10.71 11.82 15.24
CA LYS A 72 -12.04 11.77 15.80
C LYS A 72 -12.29 13.06 16.59
N GLU A 73 -13.20 13.90 16.09
CA GLU A 73 -13.78 14.94 16.92
C GLU A 73 -14.72 14.25 17.92
N GLN A 74 -14.47 14.48 19.19
CA GLN A 74 -15.22 13.86 20.28
C GLN A 74 -16.54 14.61 20.48
N SER A 75 -17.54 14.43 19.58
CA SER A 75 -18.87 15.02 19.73
C SER A 75 -19.87 14.13 20.48
N ASP A 76 -19.56 12.87 20.78
CA ASP A 76 -20.55 11.89 21.25
C ASP A 76 -20.35 11.35 22.68
N TYR A 77 -19.39 11.88 23.44
CA TYR A 77 -19.24 11.58 24.87
C TYR A 77 -18.91 12.85 25.64
N TYR A 78 -19.94 13.63 25.97
CA TYR A 78 -19.85 14.59 27.05
C TYR A 78 -19.95 13.83 28.37
N ASP A 79 -18.81 13.52 28.96
CA ASP A 79 -18.71 13.25 30.39
C ASP A 79 -18.35 14.58 31.04
N GLU A 80 -19.28 15.18 31.76
CA GLU A 80 -19.16 16.55 32.36
C GLU A 80 -17.99 16.66 33.36
N ASP A 81 -17.35 15.54 33.73
CA ASP A 81 -16.29 15.48 34.72
C ASP A 81 -14.86 15.31 34.13
N ASN A 82 -14.67 15.28 32.81
CA ASN A 82 -13.34 15.09 32.21
C ASN A 82 -13.00 16.18 31.20
N ASP A 83 -12.34 17.22 31.71
CA ASP A 83 -11.86 18.42 30.96
C ASP A 83 -10.67 18.13 30.01
N LEU A 84 -10.51 16.90 29.56
CA LEU A 84 -9.48 16.48 28.61
C LEU A 84 -10.10 16.31 27.22
N ASN A 85 -10.07 17.39 26.44
CA ASN A 85 -10.23 17.32 24.98
C ASN A 85 -9.10 16.42 24.39
N GLN A 86 -9.32 15.11 24.43
CA GLN A 86 -8.37 14.15 23.86
C GLN A 86 -8.61 14.07 22.34
N PHE A 87 -7.86 14.86 21.61
CA PHE A 87 -7.66 14.60 20.17
C PHE A 87 -6.82 13.35 20.05
N CYS A 88 -7.36 12.30 19.48
CA CYS A 88 -6.60 11.09 19.16
C CYS A 88 -6.71 10.76 17.68
N ILE A 89 -5.62 10.26 17.12
CA ILE A 89 -5.63 9.67 15.78
C ILE A 89 -6.19 8.25 15.91
N ILE A 90 -7.27 7.99 15.19
CA ILE A 90 -7.80 6.64 15.02
C ILE A 90 -7.41 6.19 13.61
N ALA A 91 -6.83 5.01 13.52
CA ALA A 91 -6.48 4.40 12.25
C ALA A 91 -7.16 3.04 12.10
N ASN A 92 -7.55 2.72 10.88
CA ASN A 92 -8.08 1.39 10.54
C ASN A 92 -6.97 0.32 10.45
N LYS A 93 -5.72 0.72 10.61
CA LYS A 93 -4.52 -0.12 10.54
C LYS A 93 -3.66 0.10 11.78
N ASN A 94 -2.97 -0.94 12.24
CA ASN A 94 -2.04 -0.86 13.36
C ASN A 94 -0.63 -0.41 12.90
N GLU A 95 0.30 -0.21 13.84
CA GLU A 95 1.68 0.20 13.56
C GLU A 95 2.41 -0.77 12.62
N ALA A 96 2.22 -2.08 12.81
CA ALA A 96 2.87 -3.10 11.97
C ALA A 96 2.38 -3.02 10.52
N ASP A 97 1.07 -2.79 10.31
CA ASP A 97 0.48 -2.60 8.98
C ASP A 97 1.05 -1.35 8.30
N PHE A 98 1.16 -0.22 9.03
CA PHE A 98 1.78 1.01 8.50
C PHE A 98 3.24 0.80 8.13
N THR A 99 3.99 0.11 8.97
CA THR A 99 5.40 -0.21 8.72
C THR A 99 5.56 -1.07 7.47
N GLU A 100 4.73 -2.10 7.33
CA GLU A 100 4.78 -2.99 6.16
C GLU A 100 4.36 -2.26 4.86
N LEU A 101 3.29 -1.45 4.90
CA LEU A 101 2.88 -0.62 3.77
C LEU A 101 3.98 0.33 3.33
N LYS A 102 4.57 1.07 4.28
CA LYS A 102 5.68 1.96 3.99
C LYS A 102 6.82 1.20 3.33
N LYS A 103 7.27 0.09 3.92
CA LYS A 103 8.37 -0.73 3.40
C LYS A 103 8.11 -1.22 1.98
N GLN A 104 6.88 -1.62 1.66
CA GLN A 104 6.52 -2.05 0.30
C GLN A 104 6.54 -0.90 -0.69
N ILE A 105 6.00 0.28 -0.31
CA ILE A 105 5.94 1.46 -1.17
C ILE A 105 7.35 1.97 -1.52
N VAL A 106 8.24 2.07 -0.52
CA VAL A 106 9.60 2.61 -0.71
C VAL A 106 10.64 1.53 -1.01
N SER A 107 10.23 0.29 -1.32
CA SER A 107 11.19 -0.76 -1.68
C SER A 107 11.89 -0.46 -2.99
N ASN A 108 13.18 -0.84 -3.11
CA ASN A 108 13.94 -0.71 -4.35
C ASN A 108 13.19 -1.27 -5.55
N LYS A 109 12.51 -2.40 -5.37
CA LYS A 109 11.68 -3.04 -6.40
C LYS A 109 10.53 -2.16 -6.87
N THR A 110 9.84 -1.49 -5.95
CA THR A 110 8.72 -0.59 -6.28
C THR A 110 9.23 0.66 -6.98
N LEU A 111 10.26 1.31 -6.43
CA LEU A 111 10.87 2.52 -7.02
C LEU A 111 11.44 2.23 -8.41
N ALA A 112 12.13 1.09 -8.58
CA ALA A 112 12.65 0.67 -9.88
C ALA A 112 11.54 0.46 -10.91
N LYS A 113 10.42 -0.16 -10.54
CA LYS A 113 9.24 -0.29 -11.43
C LYS A 113 8.67 1.08 -11.83
N CYS A 114 8.71 2.06 -10.93
CA CYS A 114 8.28 3.42 -11.25
C CYS A 114 9.20 4.07 -12.28
N ILE A 115 10.52 3.96 -12.10
CA ILE A 115 11.52 4.46 -13.06
C ILE A 115 11.39 3.78 -14.43
N ASP A 116 11.14 2.46 -14.45
CA ASP A 116 10.90 1.71 -15.71
C ASP A 116 9.63 2.22 -16.41
N ARG A 117 8.53 2.40 -15.68
CA ARG A 117 7.26 2.93 -16.20
C ARG A 117 7.41 4.35 -16.75
N LEU A 118 8.18 5.19 -16.08
CA LEU A 118 8.49 6.56 -16.51
C LEU A 118 9.47 6.58 -17.69
N GLY A 119 10.25 5.52 -17.84
CA GLY A 119 11.27 5.38 -18.89
C GLY A 119 12.49 6.29 -18.65
N PHE A 120 12.86 6.50 -17.37
CA PHE A 120 13.90 7.45 -17.00
C PHE A 120 15.31 6.86 -17.00
N ALA A 121 15.47 5.54 -16.79
CA ALA A 121 16.77 4.88 -16.75
C ALA A 121 17.66 5.17 -17.97
N LYS A 122 17.09 5.39 -19.14
CA LYS A 122 17.80 5.69 -20.39
C LYS A 122 18.45 7.08 -20.45
N TYR A 123 18.05 7.98 -19.54
CA TYR A 123 18.56 9.35 -19.46
C TYR A 123 19.70 9.52 -18.45
N MET A 124 20.06 8.46 -17.70
CA MET A 124 21.14 8.53 -16.71
C MET A 124 22.49 8.80 -17.39
N TYR A 125 23.26 9.72 -16.81
CA TYR A 125 24.66 9.92 -17.13
C TYR A 125 25.48 8.91 -16.32
N LEU A 126 26.20 8.04 -17.02
CA LEU A 126 26.96 6.90 -16.49
C LEU A 126 28.40 6.94 -16.99
N GLY A 127 29.35 6.57 -16.13
CA GLY A 127 30.72 6.29 -16.58
C GLY A 127 30.78 5.02 -17.45
N ASP A 128 31.85 4.89 -18.23
CA ASP A 128 32.01 3.79 -19.20
C ASP A 128 31.86 2.42 -18.54
N SER A 129 32.46 2.22 -17.36
CA SER A 129 32.32 0.96 -16.61
C SER A 129 30.88 0.62 -16.25
N ASP A 130 30.06 1.61 -15.88
CA ASP A 130 28.65 1.38 -15.55
C ASP A 130 27.83 1.06 -16.82
N ILE A 131 28.20 1.64 -17.95
CA ILE A 131 27.59 1.34 -19.26
C ILE A 131 27.91 -0.11 -19.66
N ASP A 132 29.17 -0.52 -19.57
CA ASP A 132 29.62 -1.87 -19.94
C ASP A 132 28.97 -2.96 -19.07
N ASN A 133 28.76 -2.66 -17.79
CA ASN A 133 28.11 -3.55 -16.82
C ASN A 133 26.58 -3.44 -16.79
N ASN A 134 25.97 -2.64 -17.67
CA ASN A 134 24.50 -2.40 -17.73
C ASN A 134 23.92 -2.00 -16.38
N VAL A 135 24.61 -1.18 -15.59
CA VAL A 135 24.22 -0.78 -14.23
C VAL A 135 22.84 -0.10 -14.19
N ALA A 136 22.45 0.62 -15.23
CA ALA A 136 21.12 1.24 -15.37
C ALA A 136 19.94 0.25 -15.28
N THR A 137 20.18 -1.06 -15.40
CA THR A 137 19.13 -2.09 -15.31
C THR A 137 18.92 -2.59 -13.88
N GLN A 138 19.82 -2.29 -12.96
CA GLN A 138 19.78 -2.75 -11.57
C GLN A 138 18.67 -2.03 -10.78
N GLU A 139 17.91 -2.79 -9.98
CA GLU A 139 16.81 -2.25 -9.16
C GLU A 139 17.29 -1.14 -8.23
N LYS A 140 18.43 -1.37 -7.53
CA LYS A 140 18.97 -0.35 -6.60
C LYS A 140 19.29 0.94 -7.33
N VAL A 141 19.95 0.89 -8.48
CA VAL A 141 20.34 2.09 -9.24
C VAL A 141 19.15 2.90 -9.73
N LYS A 142 18.07 2.22 -10.09
CA LYS A 142 16.81 2.88 -10.43
C LYS A 142 16.12 3.48 -9.21
N ALA A 143 16.18 2.82 -8.05
CA ALA A 143 15.68 3.37 -6.81
C ALA A 143 16.46 4.63 -6.40
N ASP A 144 17.80 4.57 -6.45
CA ASP A 144 18.68 5.72 -6.19
C ASP A 144 18.33 6.92 -7.10
N LEU A 145 18.01 6.65 -8.38
CA LEU A 145 17.55 7.70 -9.31
C LEU A 145 16.19 8.28 -8.89
N PHE A 146 15.24 7.45 -8.46
CA PHE A 146 13.95 7.93 -7.98
C PHE A 146 14.12 8.87 -6.78
N GLU A 147 14.89 8.45 -5.81
CA GLU A 147 15.20 9.22 -4.60
C GLU A 147 15.93 10.52 -4.95
N SER A 148 16.91 10.46 -5.85
CA SER A 148 17.65 11.65 -6.31
C SER A 148 16.73 12.69 -6.96
N ILE A 149 15.74 12.26 -7.75
CA ILE A 149 14.75 13.17 -8.35
C ILE A 149 13.92 13.85 -7.25
N ILE A 150 13.48 13.11 -6.22
CA ILE A 150 12.75 13.69 -5.10
C ILE A 150 13.64 14.68 -4.32
N GLY A 151 14.91 14.36 -4.11
CA GLY A 151 15.86 15.26 -3.48
C GLY A 151 16.07 16.56 -4.29
N ALA A 152 16.18 16.45 -5.62
CA ALA A 152 16.30 17.61 -6.50
C ALA A 152 15.06 18.52 -6.43
N ILE A 153 13.86 17.95 -6.49
CA ILE A 153 12.59 18.69 -6.33
C ILE A 153 12.56 19.40 -4.98
N THR A 154 12.96 18.71 -3.91
CA THR A 154 12.95 19.25 -2.55
C THR A 154 13.81 20.50 -2.43
N ILE A 155 15.00 20.47 -3.00
CA ILE A 155 15.92 21.62 -2.98
C ILE A 155 15.40 22.75 -3.88
N ASP A 156 14.94 22.40 -5.09
CA ASP A 156 14.49 23.38 -6.08
C ASP A 156 13.24 24.15 -5.62
N CYS A 157 12.30 23.49 -4.94
CA CYS A 157 11.08 24.12 -4.43
C CYS A 157 11.21 24.70 -3.01
N ASP A 158 12.43 24.82 -2.48
CA ASP A 158 12.69 25.30 -1.12
C ASP A 158 11.83 24.58 -0.04
N TRP A 159 11.80 23.23 -0.10
CA TRP A 159 11.05 22.37 0.83
C TRP A 159 9.53 22.58 0.82
N ASN A 160 8.95 23.11 -0.23
CA ASN A 160 7.49 23.27 -0.34
C ASN A 160 6.79 21.91 -0.38
N GLN A 161 5.99 21.64 0.65
CA GLN A 161 5.37 20.32 0.87
C GLN A 161 4.39 19.93 -0.24
N ASP A 162 3.63 20.89 -0.79
CA ASP A 162 2.62 20.60 -1.80
C ASP A 162 3.26 20.13 -3.11
N TYR A 163 4.34 20.78 -3.56
CA TYR A 163 5.06 20.37 -4.75
C TYR A 163 5.69 18.99 -4.58
N ILE A 164 6.34 18.75 -3.43
CA ILE A 164 6.98 17.46 -3.14
C ILE A 164 5.94 16.34 -3.10
N GLN A 165 4.86 16.51 -2.34
CA GLN A 165 3.81 15.51 -2.21
C GLN A 165 3.16 15.18 -3.55
N ASN A 166 2.78 16.21 -4.33
CA ASN A 166 2.17 16.03 -5.64
C ASN A 166 3.08 15.24 -6.60
N SER A 167 4.39 15.52 -6.59
CA SER A 167 5.35 14.79 -7.43
C SER A 167 5.49 13.34 -7.00
N ILE A 168 5.58 13.07 -5.69
CA ILE A 168 5.64 11.72 -5.14
C ILE A 168 4.39 10.92 -5.51
N GLU A 169 3.19 11.48 -5.29
CA GLU A 169 1.93 10.81 -5.62
C GLU A 169 1.81 10.53 -7.11
N ASN A 170 2.22 11.48 -7.96
CA ASN A 170 2.23 11.30 -9.41
C ASN A 170 3.21 10.23 -9.85
N MET A 171 4.43 10.24 -9.34
CA MET A 171 5.47 9.28 -9.72
C MET A 171 5.21 7.88 -9.19
N LEU A 172 4.77 7.72 -7.94
CA LEU A 172 4.46 6.42 -7.34
C LEU A 172 3.12 5.85 -7.78
N LYS A 173 2.10 6.70 -8.07
CA LYS A 173 0.71 6.28 -8.27
C LYS A 173 0.18 5.50 -7.06
N ILE A 174 0.40 6.07 -5.87
CA ILE A 174 0.12 5.41 -4.57
C ILE A 174 -1.30 4.86 -4.51
N ASP A 175 -2.32 5.55 -5.01
CA ASP A 175 -3.70 5.06 -5.03
C ASP A 175 -3.85 3.72 -5.74
N LYS A 176 -3.20 3.58 -6.91
CA LYS A 176 -3.22 2.31 -7.65
C LYS A 176 -2.42 1.22 -6.94
N PHE A 177 -1.32 1.60 -6.30
CA PHE A 177 -0.51 0.67 -5.53
C PHE A 177 -1.30 0.14 -4.33
N LEU A 178 -1.94 1.01 -3.55
CA LEU A 178 -2.76 0.64 -2.40
C LEU A 178 -4.01 -0.16 -2.80
N ALA A 179 -4.66 0.17 -3.92
CA ALA A 179 -5.76 -0.62 -4.44
C ALA A 179 -5.33 -2.05 -4.80
N ASN A 180 -4.13 -2.23 -5.37
CA ASN A 180 -3.60 -3.55 -5.70
C ASN A 180 -3.20 -4.35 -4.47
N ILE A 181 -2.61 -3.72 -3.44
CA ILE A 181 -2.29 -4.39 -2.17
C ILE A 181 -3.57 -4.90 -1.51
N ASN A 182 -4.61 -4.07 -1.43
CA ASN A 182 -5.88 -4.48 -0.85
C ASN A 182 -6.52 -5.67 -1.59
N THR A 183 -6.23 -5.85 -2.88
CA THR A 183 -6.73 -7.01 -3.65
C THR A 183 -5.84 -8.24 -3.55
N GLU A 184 -4.54 -8.11 -3.29
CA GLU A 184 -3.62 -9.25 -3.22
C GLU A 184 -3.36 -9.75 -1.79
N GLU A 185 -3.32 -8.85 -0.78
CA GLU A 185 -3.05 -9.23 0.62
C GLU A 185 -4.30 -9.62 1.42
N GLU A 186 -5.49 -9.24 0.98
CA GLU A 186 -6.74 -9.58 1.67
C GLU A 186 -7.25 -10.98 1.37
N ARG A 187 -6.67 -11.71 0.41
CA ARG A 187 -7.01 -13.11 0.23
C ARG A 187 -6.12 -13.97 1.13
N PRO A 188 -6.65 -14.49 2.24
CA PRO A 188 -5.94 -15.58 2.92
C PRO A 188 -5.69 -16.67 1.89
N GLU A 189 -4.43 -17.08 1.73
CA GLU A 189 -4.09 -18.19 0.82
C GLU A 189 -5.02 -19.36 1.10
N LYS A 190 -6.02 -19.56 0.22
CA LYS A 190 -6.96 -20.71 0.21
C LYS A 190 -7.58 -21.02 1.58
N PHE A 191 -8.51 -20.17 2.04
CA PHE A 191 -9.37 -20.64 3.13
C PHE A 191 -10.30 -21.73 2.59
N LYS A 192 -10.48 -22.78 3.41
CA LYS A 192 -11.43 -23.85 3.19
C LYS A 192 -12.51 -23.77 4.26
N GLU A 193 -13.65 -24.40 4.03
CA GLU A 193 -14.70 -24.53 5.05
C GLU A 193 -14.14 -25.00 6.40
N GLU A 194 -13.19 -25.93 6.36
CA GLU A 194 -12.60 -26.53 7.56
C GLU A 194 -11.90 -25.54 8.49
N ASN A 195 -11.28 -24.48 7.96
CA ASN A 195 -10.51 -23.49 8.71
C ASN A 195 -11.18 -22.11 8.78
N ALA A 196 -12.34 -21.90 8.16
CA ALA A 196 -12.99 -20.61 8.03
C ALA A 196 -13.19 -19.85 9.35
N VAL A 197 -13.55 -20.56 10.43
CA VAL A 197 -13.72 -19.97 11.78
C VAL A 197 -12.39 -19.42 12.30
N ASN A 198 -11.29 -20.16 12.12
CA ASN A 198 -9.96 -19.72 12.56
C ASN A 198 -9.47 -18.55 11.67
N THR A 199 -9.70 -18.64 10.37
CA THR A 199 -9.35 -17.55 9.43
C THR A 199 -10.04 -16.25 9.80
N LEU A 200 -11.36 -16.25 10.10
CA LEU A 200 -12.06 -15.04 10.56
C LEU A 200 -11.51 -14.52 11.88
N LYS A 201 -11.16 -15.41 12.80
CA LYS A 201 -10.58 -15.05 14.08
C LYS A 201 -9.21 -14.40 13.91
N GLU A 202 -8.33 -14.98 13.09
CA GLU A 202 -7.01 -14.44 12.75
C GLU A 202 -7.14 -13.07 12.07
N LEU A 203 -8.07 -12.91 11.12
CA LEU A 203 -8.34 -11.61 10.50
C LEU A 203 -8.79 -10.55 11.51
N ALA A 204 -9.61 -10.94 12.51
CA ALA A 204 -10.03 -10.03 13.55
C ALA A 204 -8.90 -9.69 14.53
N GLU A 205 -8.06 -10.66 14.91
CA GLU A 205 -6.88 -10.45 15.75
C GLU A 205 -5.85 -9.53 15.07
N HIS A 206 -5.78 -9.57 13.74
CA HIS A 206 -4.96 -8.65 12.93
C HIS A 206 -5.66 -7.32 12.59
N GLY A 207 -6.81 -7.02 13.18
CA GLY A 207 -7.55 -5.76 12.98
C GLY A 207 -8.19 -5.59 11.61
N LYS A 208 -8.23 -6.64 10.77
CA LYS A 208 -8.82 -6.60 9.41
C LYS A 208 -10.34 -6.68 9.40
N CYS A 209 -10.95 -7.13 10.48
CA CYS A 209 -12.39 -7.12 10.67
C CYS A 209 -12.77 -7.06 12.15
N SER A 210 -14.04 -6.81 12.45
CA SER A 210 -14.57 -7.00 13.81
C SER A 210 -14.57 -8.48 14.17
N MET A 211 -14.45 -8.80 15.48
CA MET A 211 -14.57 -10.18 15.95
C MET A 211 -15.87 -10.80 15.43
N PRO A 212 -15.82 -12.00 14.81
CA PRO A 212 -17.02 -12.66 14.32
C PRO A 212 -17.93 -13.07 15.47
N GLU A 213 -19.19 -12.70 15.36
CA GLU A 213 -20.25 -13.08 16.30
C GLU A 213 -21.00 -14.28 15.72
N TYR A 214 -21.33 -15.26 16.58
CA TYR A 214 -22.05 -16.46 16.19
C TYR A 214 -23.31 -16.63 17.04
N ASP A 215 -24.46 -16.61 16.38
CA ASP A 215 -25.72 -17.00 17.00
C ASP A 215 -25.94 -18.48 16.76
N GLU A 216 -25.75 -19.26 17.81
CA GLU A 216 -25.97 -20.71 17.80
C GLU A 216 -27.34 -21.03 18.41
N TYR A 217 -28.23 -21.56 17.60
CA TYR A 217 -29.51 -22.05 18.14
C TYR A 217 -29.29 -23.32 18.93
N ASN A 218 -29.92 -23.39 20.12
CA ASN A 218 -29.80 -24.55 21.01
C ASN A 218 -30.65 -25.73 20.57
N GLU A 219 -31.58 -25.53 19.62
CA GLU A 219 -32.50 -26.54 19.12
C GLU A 219 -32.25 -26.88 17.66
N GLN A 220 -32.57 -28.11 17.30
CA GLN A 220 -32.53 -28.56 15.91
C GLN A 220 -33.74 -28.02 15.16
N ILE A 221 -33.55 -27.60 13.93
CA ILE A 221 -34.59 -27.11 13.05
C ILE A 221 -34.92 -28.19 12.03
N ARG A 222 -36.20 -28.42 11.80
CA ARG A 222 -36.68 -29.27 10.71
C ARG A 222 -36.84 -28.42 9.45
N LEU A 223 -36.07 -28.74 8.43
CA LEU A 223 -36.17 -28.09 7.12
C LEU A 223 -37.42 -28.57 6.36
N ASN A 224 -37.81 -27.81 5.32
CA ASN A 224 -38.97 -28.11 4.47
C ASN A 224 -38.90 -29.51 3.79
N ASP A 225 -37.69 -30.02 3.58
CA ASP A 225 -37.44 -31.37 3.04
C ASP A 225 -37.45 -32.49 4.08
N GLY A 226 -37.75 -32.13 5.35
CA GLY A 226 -37.85 -33.09 6.46
C GLY A 226 -36.55 -33.39 7.19
N ARG A 227 -35.40 -32.87 6.73
CA ARG A 227 -34.11 -33.04 7.43
C ARG A 227 -34.09 -32.23 8.73
N ILE A 228 -33.47 -32.80 9.77
CA ILE A 228 -33.25 -32.13 11.05
C ILE A 228 -31.81 -31.65 11.10
N MET A 229 -31.63 -30.35 11.25
CA MET A 229 -30.29 -29.70 11.17
C MET A 229 -30.10 -28.63 12.25
N TRP A 230 -28.86 -28.33 12.55
CA TRP A 230 -28.48 -27.22 13.40
C TRP A 230 -28.33 -25.96 12.57
N GLN A 231 -28.81 -24.81 13.08
CA GLN A 231 -28.65 -23.52 12.44
C GLN A 231 -27.54 -22.74 13.15
N CYS A 232 -26.78 -21.98 12.39
CA CYS A 232 -25.82 -21.00 12.90
C CYS A 232 -25.78 -19.76 11.99
N THR A 233 -25.78 -18.57 12.60
CA THR A 233 -25.59 -17.30 11.92
C THR A 233 -24.24 -16.73 12.32
N CYS A 234 -23.42 -16.39 11.34
CA CYS A 234 -22.16 -15.67 11.54
C CYS A 234 -22.33 -14.23 11.08
N THR A 235 -21.95 -13.26 11.93
CA THR A 235 -22.00 -11.83 11.65
C THR A 235 -20.62 -11.20 11.84
N VAL A 236 -20.14 -10.48 10.83
CA VAL A 236 -18.95 -9.63 10.91
C VAL A 236 -19.38 -8.19 10.71
N ARG A 237 -19.53 -7.44 11.80
CA ARG A 237 -20.15 -6.10 11.80
C ARG A 237 -19.37 -5.08 10.97
N SER A 238 -18.05 -5.10 11.03
CA SER A 238 -17.21 -4.16 10.27
C SER A 238 -17.34 -4.32 8.75
N TRP A 239 -17.71 -5.51 8.29
CA TRP A 239 -17.97 -5.78 6.87
C TRP A 239 -19.44 -5.63 6.48
N GLY A 240 -20.35 -5.52 7.47
CA GLY A 240 -21.79 -5.50 7.23
C GLY A 240 -22.33 -6.83 6.69
N ILE A 241 -21.61 -7.94 6.88
CA ILE A 241 -21.96 -9.25 6.32
C ILE A 241 -22.51 -10.14 7.41
N GLN A 242 -23.65 -10.77 7.10
CA GLN A 242 -24.30 -11.77 7.95
C GLN A 242 -24.72 -12.98 7.10
N LYS A 243 -24.35 -14.18 7.52
CA LYS A 243 -24.72 -15.44 6.84
C LYS A 243 -25.29 -16.46 7.80
N THR A 244 -26.42 -17.02 7.43
CA THR A 244 -27.11 -18.11 8.16
C THR A 244 -26.98 -19.39 7.37
N THR A 245 -26.58 -20.48 8.04
CA THR A 245 -26.44 -21.80 7.42
C THR A 245 -26.95 -22.91 8.32
N TYR A 246 -27.09 -24.08 7.72
CA TYR A 246 -27.53 -25.27 8.38
C TYR A 246 -26.48 -26.38 8.28
N GLY A 247 -26.35 -27.20 9.32
CA GLY A 247 -25.42 -28.31 9.35
C GLY A 247 -25.90 -29.47 10.19
N ILE A 248 -25.35 -30.66 9.91
CA ILE A 248 -25.65 -31.89 10.68
C ILE A 248 -25.20 -31.82 12.14
N SER A 249 -24.34 -30.87 12.47
CA SER A 249 -23.92 -30.53 13.82
C SER A 249 -23.70 -29.01 13.96
N LYS A 250 -23.76 -28.50 15.23
CA LYS A 250 -23.44 -27.09 15.53
C LYS A 250 -22.10 -26.66 14.95
N LYS A 251 -21.08 -27.52 15.06
CA LYS A 251 -19.73 -27.26 14.55
C LYS A 251 -19.71 -27.11 13.02
N VAL A 252 -20.48 -27.93 12.30
CA VAL A 252 -20.57 -27.84 10.82
C VAL A 252 -21.33 -26.57 10.40
N ALA A 253 -22.47 -26.27 11.05
CA ALA A 253 -23.22 -25.06 10.76
C ALA A 253 -22.35 -23.79 10.99
N LYS A 254 -21.60 -23.73 12.11
CA LYS A 254 -20.70 -22.62 12.43
C LYS A 254 -19.58 -22.44 11.42
N LYS A 255 -18.93 -23.53 11.01
CA LYS A 255 -17.87 -23.46 9.99
C LYS A 255 -18.39 -22.97 8.67
N TYR A 256 -19.57 -23.46 8.29
CA TYR A 256 -20.15 -23.11 6.99
C TYR A 256 -20.65 -21.67 6.95
N SER A 257 -21.23 -21.14 8.02
CA SER A 257 -21.62 -19.73 8.11
C SER A 257 -20.39 -18.81 8.03
N ALA A 258 -19.30 -19.14 8.72
CA ALA A 258 -18.04 -18.44 8.63
C ALA A 258 -17.44 -18.47 7.21
N TYR A 259 -17.49 -19.61 6.54
CA TYR A 259 -17.02 -19.78 5.17
C TYR A 259 -17.81 -18.90 4.18
N LEU A 260 -19.13 -18.83 4.30
CA LEU A 260 -19.96 -17.98 3.44
C LEU A 260 -19.71 -16.50 3.67
N VAL A 261 -19.42 -16.07 4.89
CA VAL A 261 -19.00 -14.68 5.18
C VAL A 261 -17.72 -14.35 4.45
N LEU A 262 -16.72 -15.23 4.50
CA LEU A 262 -15.45 -15.06 3.77
C LEU A 262 -15.66 -15.05 2.23
N CYS A 263 -16.49 -15.96 1.72
CA CYS A 263 -16.80 -16.03 0.29
C CYS A 263 -17.42 -14.71 -0.21
N GLU A 264 -18.36 -14.15 0.56
CA GLU A 264 -18.99 -12.87 0.18
C GLU A 264 -18.01 -11.72 0.24
N HIS A 265 -17.25 -11.61 1.32
CA HIS A 265 -16.27 -10.53 1.49
C HIS A 265 -15.23 -10.52 0.36
N TYR A 266 -14.70 -11.69 -0.01
CA TYR A 266 -13.68 -11.81 -1.05
C TYR A 266 -14.25 -12.02 -2.47
N ASN A 267 -15.57 -11.94 -2.63
CA ASN A 267 -16.27 -12.19 -3.90
C ASN A 267 -15.85 -13.52 -4.56
N ILE A 268 -15.79 -14.57 -3.75
CA ILE A 268 -15.43 -15.92 -4.19
C ILE A 268 -16.71 -16.73 -4.38
N LYS A 269 -16.81 -17.41 -5.53
CA LYS A 269 -17.96 -18.29 -5.78
C LYS A 269 -17.95 -19.45 -4.80
N ASN A 270 -19.09 -19.62 -4.10
CA ASN A 270 -19.28 -20.75 -3.20
C ASN A 270 -19.26 -22.07 -4.00
N GLU A 271 -18.29 -22.94 -3.71
CA GLU A 271 -18.17 -24.25 -4.36
C GLU A 271 -19.25 -25.25 -3.91
N PHE A 272 -19.99 -24.93 -2.85
CA PHE A 272 -21.01 -25.79 -2.22
C PHE A 272 -22.46 -25.43 -2.58
N GLU A 273 -22.69 -24.54 -3.52
CA GLU A 273 -24.05 -24.21 -4.02
C GLU A 273 -24.76 -25.36 -4.79
N LYS A 274 -24.32 -26.59 -4.58
CA LYS A 274 -24.95 -27.80 -5.12
C LYS A 274 -25.34 -28.79 -4.01
N VAL A 275 -26.16 -28.33 -3.08
CA VAL A 275 -27.01 -29.28 -2.32
C VAL A 275 -28.34 -28.60 -1.96
#